data_3f8ee11eab86a8d7b11f69009af09f07
#
_entry.id   3f8ee11eab86a8d7b11f69009af09f07
#
_cell.length_a   1.000
_cell.length_b   1.000
_cell.length_c   1.000
_cell.angle_alpha   90.00
_cell.angle_beta   90.00
_cell.angle_gamma   90.00
#
_symmetry.space_group_name_H-M   'P 1'
#
loop_
_entity.id
_entity.type
_entity.pdbx_description
1 polymer ?
#
loop_
_entity_poly.entity_id
_entity_poly.type
_entity_poly.pdbx_seq_one_letter_code
_entity_poly.pdbx_strand_id
1 'polypeptide(L)'
;MIEQIQINDWRQFDNLTIDFDKRLTILTGANGSGKTTILNILSKAFGESVKFVSNVSETADGSIDYTSSVIGDLEEKRDSNYKSSVIGNITYNSTTSSILVPEQVSTTYNIDLKDTKPCKGIYINSHRSLFQYKKVDNIPTHALKRDEIFSAYHKYKTLPLSDTYYNPNEQGATKHIKEAIISLATF
;
A
#
# COMPACT_ATOMS: atom_id res chain seq x y z
N MET A 1 9.70 -8.01 -7.92
CA MET A 1 8.53 -8.81 -7.50
C MET A 1 8.55 -8.86 -5.98
N ILE A 2 7.41 -8.82 -5.30
CA ILE A 2 7.36 -9.05 -3.85
C ILE A 2 7.57 -10.53 -3.60
N GLU A 3 8.42 -10.88 -2.64
CA GLU A 3 8.86 -12.24 -2.32
C GLU A 3 8.34 -12.68 -0.96
N GLN A 4 8.46 -11.80 0.06
CA GLN A 4 8.06 -12.12 1.42
C GLN A 4 7.66 -10.84 2.18
N ILE A 5 6.77 -10.99 3.14
CA ILE A 5 6.52 -10.01 4.20
C ILE A 5 6.61 -10.67 5.56
N GLN A 6 7.23 -10.00 6.53
CA GLN A 6 7.27 -10.37 7.94
C GLN A 6 6.75 -9.20 8.76
N ILE A 7 5.86 -9.46 9.71
CA ILE A 7 5.32 -8.46 10.64
C ILE A 7 5.34 -9.06 12.03
N ASN A 8 5.91 -8.32 12.99
CA ASN A 8 6.03 -8.76 14.37
C ASN A 8 5.46 -7.71 15.31
N ASP A 9 4.72 -8.18 16.31
CA ASP A 9 4.25 -7.38 17.46
C ASP A 9 3.63 -6.04 17.07
N TRP A 10 2.76 -6.08 16.09
CA TRP A 10 2.04 -4.88 15.63
C TRP A 10 0.57 -5.19 15.35
N ARG A 11 -0.32 -4.45 15.99
CA ARG A 11 -1.78 -4.64 15.92
C ARG A 11 -2.16 -6.07 16.31
N GLN A 12 -2.84 -6.79 15.41
CA GLN A 12 -3.24 -8.20 15.58
C GLN A 12 -2.18 -9.20 15.13
N PHE A 13 -1.00 -8.74 14.75
CA PHE A 13 0.07 -9.61 14.26
C PHE A 13 1.16 -9.77 15.32
N ASP A 14 1.20 -10.94 15.97
CA ASP A 14 2.29 -11.27 16.90
C ASP A 14 3.55 -11.69 16.14
N ASN A 15 3.39 -12.63 15.22
CA ASN A 15 4.45 -13.07 14.32
C ASN A 15 3.82 -13.60 13.03
N LEU A 16 3.89 -12.81 11.97
CA LEU A 16 3.35 -13.15 10.67
C LEU A 16 4.48 -13.22 9.64
N THR A 17 4.56 -14.33 8.91
CA THR A 17 5.40 -14.46 7.72
C THR A 17 4.57 -14.98 6.57
N ILE A 18 4.64 -14.29 5.44
CA ILE A 18 3.96 -14.70 4.19
C ILE A 18 4.99 -14.70 3.07
N ASP A 19 5.16 -15.86 2.44
CA ASP A 19 5.89 -16.01 1.20
C ASP A 19 4.95 -15.86 0.02
N PHE A 20 5.34 -15.08 -0.98
CA PHE A 20 4.52 -14.81 -2.15
C PHE A 20 4.92 -15.68 -3.34
N ASP A 21 3.94 -16.34 -3.93
CA ASP A 21 4.14 -17.06 -5.18
C ASP A 21 4.39 -16.10 -6.36
N LYS A 22 5.15 -16.57 -7.34
CA LYS A 22 5.52 -15.77 -8.54
C LYS A 22 4.34 -15.39 -9.42
N ARG A 23 3.25 -16.12 -9.36
CA ARG A 23 2.09 -15.94 -10.24
C ARG A 23 0.88 -15.41 -9.48
N LEU A 24 0.51 -16.07 -8.38
CA LEU A 24 -0.72 -15.77 -7.66
C LEU A 24 -0.58 -16.15 -6.19
N THR A 25 -0.87 -15.20 -5.31
CA THR A 25 -1.06 -15.45 -3.88
C THR A 25 -2.46 -14.99 -3.50
N ILE A 26 -3.22 -15.82 -2.80
CA ILE A 26 -4.57 -15.51 -2.34
C ILE A 26 -4.55 -15.45 -0.81
N LEU A 27 -4.91 -14.28 -0.25
CA LEU A 27 -5.10 -14.11 1.19
C LEU A 27 -6.55 -14.37 1.57
N THR A 28 -6.79 -15.39 2.36
CA THR A 28 -8.11 -15.76 2.87
C THR A 28 -8.16 -15.62 4.39
N GLY A 29 -9.35 -15.53 4.95
CA GLY A 29 -9.56 -15.44 6.40
C GLY A 29 -10.80 -14.63 6.76
N ALA A 30 -11.17 -14.65 8.06
CA ALA A 30 -12.31 -13.93 8.60
C ALA A 30 -12.20 -12.41 8.39
N ASN A 31 -13.32 -11.70 8.51
CA ASN A 31 -13.30 -10.24 8.54
C ASN A 31 -12.52 -9.76 9.78
N GLY A 32 -11.71 -8.72 9.60
CA GLY A 32 -10.84 -8.21 10.66
C GLY A 32 -9.49 -8.94 10.81
N SER A 33 -9.23 -10.04 10.10
CA SER A 33 -7.96 -10.79 10.20
C SER A 33 -6.73 -10.07 9.63
N GLY A 34 -6.87 -8.82 9.15
CA GLY A 34 -5.74 -8.01 8.69
C GLY A 34 -5.37 -8.15 7.22
N LYS A 35 -6.14 -8.88 6.39
CA LYS A 35 -5.85 -9.01 4.95
C LYS A 35 -5.64 -7.69 4.24
N THR A 36 -6.56 -6.74 4.41
CA THR A 36 -6.46 -5.40 3.83
C THR A 36 -5.28 -4.62 4.42
N THR A 37 -4.97 -4.81 5.69
CA THR A 37 -3.80 -4.22 6.34
C THR A 37 -2.52 -4.66 5.68
N ILE A 38 -2.36 -5.96 5.42
CA ILE A 38 -1.21 -6.53 4.69
C ILE A 38 -1.12 -5.94 3.28
N LEU A 39 -2.22 -5.93 2.53
CA LEU A 39 -2.25 -5.36 1.18
C LEU A 39 -1.90 -3.87 1.16
N ASN A 40 -2.33 -3.11 2.17
CA ASN A 40 -2.00 -1.70 2.33
C ASN A 40 -0.50 -1.49 2.62
N ILE A 41 0.14 -2.36 3.41
CA ILE A 41 1.59 -2.32 3.61
C ILE A 41 2.33 -2.65 2.31
N LEU A 42 1.92 -3.71 1.62
CA LEU A 42 2.52 -4.12 0.34
C LEU A 42 2.42 -3.01 -0.72
N SER A 43 1.33 -2.25 -0.70
CA SER A 43 1.14 -1.14 -1.64
C SER A 43 2.20 -0.04 -1.51
N LYS A 44 2.83 0.10 -0.34
CA LYS A 44 3.94 1.05 -0.12
C LYS A 44 5.14 0.74 -1.01
N ALA A 45 5.42 -0.54 -1.30
CA ALA A 45 6.49 -0.92 -2.23
C ALA A 45 6.22 -0.43 -3.67
N PHE A 46 4.98 -0.09 -4.00
CA PHE A 46 4.57 0.49 -5.28
C PHE A 46 4.44 2.03 -5.22
N GLY A 47 4.85 2.65 -4.10
CA GLY A 47 4.77 4.09 -3.90
C GLY A 47 3.38 4.60 -3.54
N GLU A 48 2.45 3.72 -3.08
CA GLU A 48 1.15 4.16 -2.58
C GLU A 48 1.28 4.82 -1.20
N SER A 49 0.42 5.78 -0.92
CA SER A 49 0.31 6.41 0.39
C SER A 49 -1.03 6.04 1.02
N VAL A 50 -1.04 4.96 1.79
CA VAL A 50 -2.23 4.53 2.54
C VAL A 50 -2.07 4.95 4.00
N LYS A 51 -3.08 5.65 4.53
CA LYS A 51 -3.13 6.05 5.94
C LYS A 51 -3.74 4.92 6.79
N PHE A 52 -3.13 4.71 7.94
CA PHE A 52 -3.61 3.79 8.96
C PHE A 52 -4.28 4.58 10.09
N VAL A 53 -5.38 4.08 10.60
CA VAL A 53 -6.08 4.67 11.75
C VAL A 53 -5.35 4.26 13.03
N SER A 54 -5.10 5.22 13.92
CA SER A 54 -4.48 4.98 15.22
C SER A 54 -5.45 4.31 16.18
N ASN A 55 -4.90 3.58 17.15
CA ASN A 55 -5.68 3.16 18.31
C ASN A 55 -5.81 4.34 19.27
N VAL A 56 -6.97 4.41 19.92
CA VAL A 56 -7.31 5.47 20.86
C VAL A 56 -7.40 4.85 22.25
N SER A 57 -6.72 5.44 23.22
CA SER A 57 -6.82 5.11 24.62
C SER A 57 -7.07 6.38 25.45
N GLU A 58 -7.86 6.22 26.52
CA GLU A 58 -8.04 7.29 27.51
C GLU A 58 -7.00 7.11 28.61
N THR A 59 -6.28 8.15 28.90
CA THR A 59 -5.27 8.19 29.97
C THR A 59 -5.94 8.43 31.34
N ALA A 60 -5.23 8.17 32.43
CA ALA A 60 -5.76 8.28 33.79
C ALA A 60 -6.23 9.70 34.16
N ASP A 61 -5.76 10.73 33.46
CA ASP A 61 -6.17 12.13 33.63
C ASP A 61 -7.35 12.54 32.72
N GLY A 62 -7.92 11.59 31.96
CA GLY A 62 -9.03 11.82 31.03
C GLY A 62 -8.62 12.39 29.67
N SER A 63 -7.33 12.51 29.39
CA SER A 63 -6.88 12.89 28.06
C SER A 63 -6.92 11.72 27.08
N ILE A 64 -6.98 12.03 25.80
CA ILE A 64 -7.00 11.02 24.71
C ILE A 64 -5.57 10.85 24.18
N ASP A 65 -5.09 9.63 24.18
CA ASP A 65 -3.81 9.25 23.58
C ASP A 65 -4.01 8.40 22.31
N TYR A 66 -3.13 8.64 21.34
CA TYR A 66 -3.14 7.96 20.05
C TYR A 66 -1.89 7.09 19.92
N THR A 67 -2.07 5.79 19.63
CA THR A 67 -0.97 4.85 19.49
C THR A 67 -0.97 4.18 18.12
N SER A 68 0.23 3.86 17.64
CA SER A 68 0.42 3.10 16.40
C SER A 68 0.29 1.58 16.59
N SER A 69 -0.07 1.14 17.81
CA SER A 69 -0.31 -0.27 18.16
C SER A 69 0.91 -1.19 18.01
N VAL A 70 2.10 -0.66 18.24
CA VAL A 70 3.29 -1.49 18.40
C VAL A 70 3.23 -2.17 19.78
N ILE A 71 3.46 -3.48 19.82
CA ILE A 71 3.41 -4.31 21.02
C ILE A 71 4.84 -4.60 21.48
N GLY A 72 5.08 -4.58 22.79
CA GLY A 72 6.37 -4.90 23.40
C GLY A 72 7.26 -3.70 23.67
N ASP A 73 8.54 -3.96 23.91
CA ASP A 73 9.52 -2.92 24.27
C ASP A 73 9.83 -2.05 23.04
N LEU A 74 9.41 -0.78 23.14
CA LEU A 74 9.62 0.20 22.07
C LEU A 74 11.11 0.54 21.92
N GLU A 75 11.92 0.43 22.98
CA GLU A 75 13.35 0.76 22.93
C GLU A 75 14.13 -0.23 22.06
N GLU A 76 13.82 -1.53 22.15
CA GLU A 76 14.43 -2.56 21.30
C GLU A 76 14.05 -2.43 19.81
N LYS A 77 12.86 -1.90 19.54
CA LYS A 77 12.33 -1.75 18.17
C LYS A 77 12.63 -0.39 17.56
N ARG A 78 13.22 0.53 18.32
CA ARG A 78 13.41 1.92 17.94
C ARG A 78 14.48 2.09 16.87
N ASP A 79 14.13 2.71 15.77
CA ASP A 79 15.08 3.31 14.85
C ASP A 79 15.31 4.78 15.23
N SER A 80 16.33 5.05 16.02
CA SER A 80 16.64 6.39 16.56
C SER A 80 16.82 7.47 15.48
N ASN A 81 17.19 7.09 14.27
CA ASN A 81 17.35 8.01 13.15
C ASN A 81 16.02 8.50 12.57
N TYR A 82 14.95 7.71 12.73
CA TYR A 82 13.66 7.97 12.10
C TYR A 82 12.55 8.29 13.10
N LYS A 83 12.81 8.23 14.42
CA LYS A 83 11.78 8.31 15.47
C LYS A 83 10.60 7.38 15.19
N SER A 84 10.93 6.16 14.85
CA SER A 84 10.00 5.13 14.38
C SER A 84 10.38 3.77 14.93
N SER A 85 9.41 2.90 15.10
CA SER A 85 9.61 1.51 15.49
C SER A 85 9.61 0.59 14.27
N VAL A 86 10.53 -0.36 14.24
CA VAL A 86 10.56 -1.41 13.21
C VAL A 86 9.56 -2.49 13.60
N ILE A 87 8.58 -2.73 12.75
CA ILE A 87 7.54 -3.76 12.97
C ILE A 87 7.72 -4.99 12.08
N GLY A 88 8.73 -5.03 11.24
CA GLY A 88 8.98 -6.15 10.34
C GLY A 88 9.74 -5.75 9.08
N ASN A 89 9.68 -6.63 8.09
CA ASN A 89 10.42 -6.45 6.85
C ASN A 89 9.57 -6.87 5.64
N ILE A 90 9.87 -6.28 4.51
CA ILE A 90 9.36 -6.70 3.21
C ILE A 90 10.53 -6.99 2.26
N THR A 91 10.52 -8.14 1.62
CA THR A 91 11.53 -8.53 0.62
C THR A 91 10.93 -8.47 -0.78
N TYR A 92 11.56 -7.72 -1.65
CA TYR A 92 11.18 -7.60 -3.05
C TYR A 92 12.38 -7.33 -3.93
N ASN A 93 12.43 -7.96 -5.12
CA ASN A 93 13.56 -7.88 -6.04
C ASN A 93 14.90 -8.15 -5.33
N SER A 94 14.94 -9.17 -4.47
CA SER A 94 16.11 -9.56 -3.65
C SER A 94 16.66 -8.43 -2.76
N THR A 95 15.82 -7.47 -2.41
CA THR A 95 16.14 -6.39 -1.45
C THR A 95 15.16 -6.47 -0.29
N THR A 96 15.68 -6.42 0.92
CA THR A 96 14.88 -6.37 2.15
C THR A 96 14.81 -4.93 2.65
N SER A 97 13.60 -4.46 2.90
CA SER A 97 13.30 -3.13 3.44
C SER A 97 12.59 -3.28 4.77
N SER A 98 13.01 -2.54 5.79
CA SER A 98 12.33 -2.53 7.08
C SER A 98 11.05 -1.73 7.02
N ILE A 99 10.01 -2.22 7.68
CA ILE A 99 8.70 -1.58 7.81
C ILE A 99 8.73 -0.73 9.07
N LEU A 100 8.55 0.57 8.91
CA LEU A 100 8.64 1.56 9.98
C LEU A 100 7.27 2.14 10.31
N VAL A 101 6.97 2.23 11.60
CA VAL A 101 5.77 2.86 12.14
C VAL A 101 6.20 4.03 13.05
N PRO A 102 5.65 5.24 12.90
CA PRO A 102 6.04 6.39 13.70
C PRO A 102 5.71 6.18 15.18
N GLU A 103 6.60 6.68 16.08
CA GLU A 103 6.38 6.63 17.52
C GLU A 103 5.26 7.59 17.95
N GLN A 104 5.25 8.78 17.37
CA GLN A 104 4.20 9.76 17.61
C GLN A 104 3.19 9.76 16.48
N VAL A 105 1.94 9.55 16.81
CA VAL A 105 0.83 9.47 15.85
C VAL A 105 -0.29 10.42 16.26
N SER A 106 -1.07 10.84 15.28
CA SER A 106 -2.35 11.51 15.49
C SER A 106 -3.49 10.52 15.21
N THR A 107 -4.66 10.98 14.84
CA THR A 107 -5.80 10.12 14.46
C THR A 107 -5.47 9.12 13.35
N THR A 108 -4.49 9.47 12.50
CA THR A 108 -3.98 8.61 11.43
C THR A 108 -2.47 8.75 11.29
N TYR A 109 -1.82 7.71 10.75
CA TYR A 109 -0.38 7.72 10.48
C TYR A 109 -0.06 6.98 9.17
N ASN A 110 1.14 7.20 8.66
CA ASN A 110 1.70 6.46 7.54
C ASN A 110 2.70 5.43 8.04
N ILE A 111 2.77 4.30 7.35
CA ILE A 111 3.88 3.36 7.46
C ILE A 111 4.91 3.75 6.40
N ASP A 112 6.18 3.68 6.74
CA ASP A 112 7.27 3.92 5.82
C ASP A 112 8.13 2.67 5.62
N LEU A 113 8.79 2.58 4.49
CA LEU A 113 9.75 1.52 4.19
C LEU A 113 11.14 2.14 4.13
N LYS A 114 12.08 1.58 4.91
CA LYS A 114 13.48 2.00 4.90
C LYS A 114 14.22 1.30 3.77
N ASP A 115 15.16 2.03 3.14
CA ASP A 115 16.04 1.52 2.10
C ASP A 115 15.29 0.94 0.88
N THR A 116 14.24 1.65 0.45
CA THR A 116 13.39 1.19 -0.64
C THR A 116 14.06 1.32 -2.02
N LYS A 117 13.84 0.33 -2.88
CA LYS A 117 14.08 0.41 -4.31
C LYS A 117 12.75 0.49 -5.06
N PRO A 118 12.70 1.16 -6.21
CA PRO A 118 11.47 1.21 -7.00
C PRO A 118 10.98 -0.20 -7.36
N CYS A 119 9.74 -0.50 -7.00
CA CYS A 119 9.05 -1.74 -7.37
C CYS A 119 7.87 -1.40 -8.28
N LYS A 120 7.82 -2.01 -9.46
CA LYS A 120 6.70 -1.83 -10.39
C LYS A 120 5.49 -2.65 -9.91
N GLY A 121 4.39 -1.99 -9.62
CA GLY A 121 3.15 -2.61 -9.18
C GLY A 121 1.96 -1.69 -9.31
N ILE A 122 0.77 -2.25 -9.27
CA ILE A 122 -0.50 -1.52 -9.24
C ILE A 122 -1.28 -2.00 -8.03
N TYR A 123 -1.72 -1.06 -7.21
CA TYR A 123 -2.62 -1.32 -6.10
C TYR A 123 -4.06 -1.00 -6.50
N ILE A 124 -4.93 -2.00 -6.39
CA ILE A 124 -6.37 -1.83 -6.63
C ILE A 124 -7.07 -1.84 -5.29
N ASN A 125 -7.54 -0.67 -4.87
CA ASN A 125 -8.26 -0.50 -3.61
C ASN A 125 -9.58 -1.30 -3.60
N SER A 126 -9.97 -1.81 -2.43
CA SER A 126 -11.25 -2.48 -2.21
C SER A 126 -12.47 -1.57 -2.45
N HIS A 127 -12.31 -0.27 -2.20
CA HIS A 127 -13.34 0.75 -2.49
C HIS A 127 -13.37 1.18 -3.97
N ARG A 128 -13.08 0.25 -4.87
CA ARG A 128 -13.32 0.49 -6.29
C ARG A 128 -14.80 0.80 -6.51
N SER A 129 -15.09 1.94 -7.12
CA SER A 129 -16.46 2.27 -7.55
C SER A 129 -16.83 1.36 -8.73
N LEU A 130 -17.33 0.16 -8.42
CA LEU A 130 -17.74 -0.84 -9.40
C LEU A 130 -18.87 -0.34 -10.31
N PHE A 131 -19.61 0.68 -9.85
CA PHE A 131 -20.81 1.19 -10.50
C PHE A 131 -20.60 2.49 -11.28
N GLN A 132 -19.40 3.08 -11.25
CA GLN A 132 -19.14 4.26 -12.07
C GLN A 132 -18.80 3.85 -13.50
N TYR A 133 -19.58 4.38 -14.44
CA TYR A 133 -19.24 4.30 -15.85
C TYR A 133 -17.90 5.01 -16.08
N LYS A 134 -16.92 4.28 -16.59
CA LYS A 134 -15.62 4.82 -16.98
C LYS A 134 -15.59 4.89 -18.49
N LYS A 135 -15.66 6.10 -19.04
CA LYS A 135 -15.50 6.34 -20.45
C LYS A 135 -14.09 5.95 -20.88
N VAL A 136 -13.98 5.21 -21.95
CA VAL A 136 -12.69 4.93 -22.62
C VAL A 136 -12.59 5.93 -23.76
N ASP A 137 -11.71 6.93 -23.61
CA ASP A 137 -11.59 8.02 -24.58
C ASP A 137 -10.73 7.61 -25.79
N ASN A 138 -9.80 6.71 -25.57
CA ASN A 138 -8.93 6.19 -26.63
C ASN A 138 -8.85 4.67 -26.53
N ILE A 139 -9.04 4.01 -27.66
CA ILE A 139 -8.69 2.58 -27.82
C ILE A 139 -7.27 2.58 -28.37
N PRO A 140 -6.31 1.95 -27.66
CA PRO A 140 -4.95 1.82 -28.18
C PRO A 140 -4.93 1.15 -29.55
N THR A 141 -4.04 1.60 -30.41
CA THR A 141 -3.89 1.05 -31.78
C THR A 141 -2.99 -0.19 -31.82
N HIS A 142 -2.49 -0.63 -30.67
CA HIS A 142 -1.67 -1.83 -30.49
C HIS A 142 -1.87 -2.40 -29.10
N ALA A 143 -1.47 -3.66 -28.88
CA ALA A 143 -1.48 -4.25 -27.54
C ALA A 143 -0.53 -3.51 -26.60
N LEU A 144 -1.05 -2.95 -25.51
CA LEU A 144 -0.27 -2.20 -24.53
C LEU A 144 0.73 -3.11 -23.81
N LYS A 145 2.00 -2.72 -23.83
CA LYS A 145 3.05 -3.39 -23.07
C LYS A 145 2.96 -3.01 -21.60
N ARG A 146 3.44 -3.90 -20.73
CA ARG A 146 3.45 -3.69 -19.29
C ARG A 146 4.08 -2.36 -18.87
N ASP A 147 5.18 -1.98 -19.47
CA ASP A 147 5.87 -0.73 -19.15
C ASP A 147 5.10 0.53 -19.58
N GLU A 148 4.32 0.45 -20.65
CA GLU A 148 3.45 1.55 -21.10
C GLU A 148 2.32 1.78 -20.08
N ILE A 149 1.69 0.70 -19.60
CA ILE A 149 0.65 0.75 -18.56
C ILE A 149 1.21 1.34 -17.26
N PHE A 150 2.39 0.91 -16.83
CA PHE A 150 3.04 1.44 -15.64
C PHE A 150 3.41 2.91 -15.79
N SER A 151 3.96 3.31 -16.94
CA SER A 151 4.33 4.70 -17.18
C SER A 151 3.13 5.62 -17.15
N ALA A 152 2.01 5.22 -17.74
CA ALA A 152 0.76 5.97 -17.69
C ALA A 152 0.22 6.10 -16.26
N TYR A 153 0.25 5.02 -15.48
CA TYR A 153 -0.19 5.01 -14.10
C TYR A 153 0.70 5.86 -13.18
N HIS A 154 2.03 5.77 -13.32
CA HIS A 154 2.97 6.58 -12.55
C HIS A 154 2.90 8.06 -12.91
N LYS A 155 2.73 8.40 -14.18
CA LYS A 155 2.51 9.79 -14.60
C LYS A 155 1.32 10.41 -13.89
N TYR A 156 0.25 9.67 -13.75
CA TYR A 156 -0.92 10.11 -13.01
C TYR A 156 -0.62 10.40 -11.53
N LYS A 157 0.15 9.54 -10.85
CA LYS A 157 0.52 9.72 -9.44
C LYS A 157 1.42 10.91 -9.17
N THR A 158 2.25 11.27 -10.13
CA THR A 158 3.24 12.35 -9.98
C THR A 158 2.72 13.72 -10.40
N LEU A 159 1.49 13.82 -10.91
CA LEU A 159 0.86 15.12 -11.21
C LEU A 159 0.64 15.90 -9.90
N PRO A 160 1.04 17.20 -9.86
CA PRO A 160 0.76 18.04 -8.71
C PRO A 160 -0.74 18.10 -8.42
N LEU A 161 -1.11 18.09 -7.15
CA LEU A 161 -2.52 18.23 -6.72
C LEU A 161 -3.20 19.51 -7.25
N SER A 162 -2.41 20.54 -7.60
CA SER A 162 -2.87 21.81 -8.17
C SER A 162 -3.34 21.70 -9.62
N ASP A 163 -2.84 20.70 -10.36
CA ASP A 163 -3.21 20.50 -11.78
C ASP A 163 -4.33 19.49 -11.95
N THR A 164 -4.71 18.83 -10.87
CA THR A 164 -5.83 17.91 -10.85
C THR A 164 -7.11 18.67 -10.57
N TYR A 165 -7.76 19.13 -11.60
CA TYR A 165 -9.20 18.98 -11.61
C TYR A 165 -9.42 17.48 -11.40
N TYR A 166 -9.66 17.10 -10.16
CA TYR A 166 -9.87 15.71 -9.78
C TYR A 166 -11.08 15.20 -10.54
N ASN A 167 -10.85 14.71 -11.73
CA ASN A 167 -11.83 13.92 -12.46
C ASN A 167 -11.57 12.45 -12.08
N PRO A 168 -12.27 11.93 -11.06
CA PRO A 168 -12.10 10.53 -10.64
C PRO A 168 -12.41 9.55 -11.78
N ASN A 169 -12.99 10.04 -12.89
CA ASN A 169 -13.37 9.24 -14.03
C ASN A 169 -12.25 9.04 -15.05
N GLU A 170 -11.27 9.93 -15.10
CA GLU A 170 -10.26 9.90 -16.17
C GLU A 170 -8.93 9.23 -15.78
N GLN A 171 -8.67 9.03 -14.50
CA GLN A 171 -7.29 8.82 -14.07
C GLN A 171 -7.09 7.71 -13.01
N GLY A 172 -7.92 6.72 -12.90
CA GLY A 172 -7.76 5.64 -11.92
C GLY A 172 -7.06 4.39 -12.48
N ALA A 173 -6.45 3.59 -11.60
CA ALA A 173 -5.87 2.29 -11.97
C ALA A 173 -6.86 1.42 -12.76
N THR A 174 -8.15 1.51 -12.46
CA THR A 174 -9.23 0.79 -13.15
C THR A 174 -9.34 1.20 -14.63
N LYS A 175 -9.13 2.49 -14.98
CA LYS A 175 -9.12 2.95 -16.37
C LYS A 175 -7.98 2.28 -17.15
N HIS A 176 -6.77 2.35 -16.62
CA HIS A 176 -5.59 1.78 -17.27
C HIS A 176 -5.67 0.26 -17.44
N ILE A 177 -6.24 -0.45 -16.44
CA ILE A 177 -6.50 -1.89 -16.56
C ILE A 177 -7.54 -2.16 -17.64
N LYS A 178 -8.62 -1.40 -17.70
CA LYS A 178 -9.66 -1.55 -18.72
C LYS A 178 -9.11 -1.31 -20.13
N GLU A 179 -8.32 -0.25 -20.32
CA GLU A 179 -7.65 0.05 -21.58
C GLU A 179 -6.68 -1.07 -21.99
N ALA A 180 -5.91 -1.62 -21.02
CA ALA A 180 -5.04 -2.75 -21.26
C ALA A 180 -5.81 -4.02 -21.67
N ILE A 181 -6.91 -4.35 -20.99
CA ILE A 181 -7.74 -5.50 -21.35
C ILE A 181 -8.34 -5.33 -22.75
N ILE A 182 -8.86 -4.14 -23.07
CA ILE A 182 -9.42 -3.85 -24.40
C ILE A 182 -8.33 -4.00 -25.46
N SER A 183 -7.12 -3.45 -25.22
CA SER A 183 -6.02 -3.56 -26.18
C SER A 183 -5.63 -5.02 -26.43
N LEU A 184 -5.55 -5.84 -25.40
CA LEU A 184 -5.25 -7.28 -25.52
C LEU A 184 -6.36 -8.08 -26.22
N ALA A 185 -7.61 -7.64 -26.15
CA ALA A 185 -8.73 -8.29 -26.82
C ALA A 185 -8.87 -7.87 -28.29
N THR A 186 -8.24 -6.75 -28.68
CA THR A 186 -8.35 -6.18 -30.02
C THR A 186 -7.17 -6.56 -30.92
N PHE A 187 -6.01 -6.81 -30.34
CA PHE A 187 -4.73 -7.13 -31.01
C PHE A 187 -4.09 -8.42 -30.46
#